data_2ca3743a0df1e7d63b8d53f0125bbed8
#
_entry.id   2ca3743a0df1e7d63b8d53f0125bbed8
#
_cell.length_a   1.000
_cell.length_b   1.000
_cell.length_c   1.000
_cell.angle_alpha   90.00
_cell.angle_beta   90.00
_cell.angle_gamma   90.00
#
_symmetry.space_group_name_H-M   'P 1'
#
loop_
_entity.id
_entity.type
_entity.pdbx_description
1 polymer ?
#
loop_
_entity_poly.entity_id
_entity_poly.type
_entity_poly.pdbx_seq_one_letter_code
_entity_poly.pdbx_strand_id
1 'polypeptide(L)'
;MALELRWDPAPSDWNDALRAVYPTYRFAPWFGLGLGVLAIVLLVAGQPLPGSFGVLAAMVIAALPMVAVWLQFRRNPVAASTVTATVDDRSFRMMTVDGTAYTDLRWSAMDGWVETRHNFVLRTGGTSLFPVPGRAFGEQGDLDGFRDLLRAQLGEPARR
;
A
#
# COMPACT_ATOMS: atom_id res chain seq x y z
N MET A 1 -7.01 -20.14 -16.45
CA MET A 1 -5.55 -20.28 -16.27
C MET A 1 -5.28 -20.10 -14.78
N ALA A 2 -4.62 -21.05 -14.12
CA ALA A 2 -4.29 -20.89 -12.68
C ALA A 2 -2.85 -20.37 -12.60
N LEU A 3 -2.67 -19.19 -12.03
CA LEU A 3 -1.36 -18.57 -11.79
C LEU A 3 -1.03 -18.72 -10.32
N GLU A 4 0.14 -19.28 -10.01
CA GLU A 4 0.65 -19.38 -8.65
C GLU A 4 1.72 -18.31 -8.43
N LEU A 5 1.52 -17.51 -7.40
CA LEU A 5 2.41 -16.43 -7.01
C LEU A 5 2.98 -16.69 -5.63
N ARG A 6 4.21 -16.28 -5.40
CA ARG A 6 4.84 -16.40 -4.08
C ARG A 6 5.72 -15.17 -3.81
N TRP A 7 5.56 -14.58 -2.62
CA TRP A 7 6.39 -13.45 -2.20
C TRP A 7 6.48 -13.31 -0.70
N ASP A 8 7.52 -12.60 -0.27
CA ASP A 8 7.65 -12.16 1.12
C ASP A 8 7.11 -10.73 1.21
N PRO A 9 6.08 -10.46 2.05
CA PRO A 9 5.53 -9.13 2.23
C PRO A 9 6.60 -8.17 2.77
N ALA A 10 6.62 -6.94 2.27
CA ALA A 10 7.51 -5.90 2.75
C ALA A 10 6.73 -4.63 3.12
N PRO A 11 7.18 -3.86 4.13
CA PRO A 11 6.54 -2.58 4.49
C PRO A 11 6.47 -1.60 3.31
N SER A 12 7.42 -1.68 2.37
CA SER A 12 7.44 -0.90 1.14
C SER A 12 6.23 -1.13 0.25
N ASP A 13 5.74 -2.38 0.17
CA ASP A 13 4.58 -2.73 -0.66
C ASP A 13 3.31 -2.06 -0.15
N TRP A 14 3.14 -2.07 1.18
CA TRP A 14 2.02 -1.41 1.83
C TRP A 14 2.09 0.11 1.73
N ASN A 15 3.29 0.69 1.89
CA ASN A 15 3.49 2.12 1.73
C ASN A 15 3.19 2.59 0.30
N ASP A 16 3.62 1.82 -0.71
CA ASP A 16 3.32 2.10 -2.11
C ASP A 16 1.81 1.99 -2.39
N ALA A 17 1.16 0.95 -1.86
CA ALA A 17 -0.29 0.75 -1.97
C ALA A 17 -1.09 1.91 -1.34
N LEU A 18 -0.74 2.32 -0.12
CA LEU A 18 -1.42 3.41 0.57
C LEU A 18 -1.25 4.74 -0.17
N ARG A 19 -0.05 5.04 -0.67
CA ARG A 19 0.21 6.25 -1.47
C ARG A 19 -0.52 6.25 -2.81
N ALA A 20 -0.73 5.08 -3.40
CA ALA A 20 -1.44 4.95 -4.65
C ALA A 20 -2.95 5.17 -4.51
N VAL A 21 -3.53 4.70 -3.39
CA VAL A 21 -4.98 4.74 -3.16
C VAL A 21 -5.43 5.99 -2.41
N TYR A 22 -4.62 6.46 -1.45
CA TYR A 22 -4.97 7.60 -0.60
C TYR A 22 -4.08 8.81 -0.88
N PRO A 23 -4.60 9.87 -1.53
CA PRO A 23 -3.84 11.08 -1.84
C PRO A 23 -3.22 11.75 -0.59
N THR A 24 -3.90 11.66 0.55
CA THR A 24 -3.43 12.23 1.83
C THR A 24 -2.06 11.67 2.24
N TYR A 25 -1.81 10.38 2.02
CA TYR A 25 -0.50 9.77 2.30
C TYR A 25 0.61 10.27 1.38
N ARG A 26 0.26 10.67 0.16
CA ARG A 26 1.20 11.24 -0.81
C ARG A 26 1.60 12.67 -0.43
N PHE A 27 0.66 13.47 0.07
CA PHE A 27 0.87 14.88 0.37
C PHE A 27 1.35 15.15 1.80
N ALA A 28 1.17 14.21 2.74
CA ALA A 28 1.55 14.38 4.14
C ALA A 28 3.02 14.84 4.35
N PRO A 29 4.05 14.28 3.66
CA PRO A 29 5.43 14.74 3.81
C PRO A 29 5.62 16.18 3.34
N TRP A 30 4.97 16.58 2.26
CA TRP A 30 5.05 17.95 1.72
C TRP A 30 4.37 18.96 2.64
N PHE A 31 3.23 18.56 3.22
CA PHE A 31 2.55 19.39 4.22
C PHE A 31 3.40 19.54 5.49
N GLY A 32 4.01 18.46 5.97
CA GLY A 32 4.95 18.50 7.08
C GLY A 32 6.15 19.42 6.79
N LEU A 33 6.71 19.34 5.58
CA LEU A 33 7.81 20.21 5.17
C LEU A 33 7.39 21.69 5.19
N GLY A 34 6.24 22.03 4.60
CA GLY A 34 5.72 23.41 4.58
C GLY A 34 5.48 23.95 5.99
N LEU A 35 4.89 23.13 6.87
CA LEU A 35 4.69 23.49 8.28
C LEU A 35 6.02 23.69 9.02
N GLY A 36 7.02 22.84 8.72
CA GLY A 36 8.35 22.94 9.29
C GLY A 36 9.05 24.26 8.91
N VAL A 37 8.97 24.64 7.63
CA VAL A 37 9.51 25.92 7.16
C VAL A 37 8.85 27.09 7.88
N LEU A 38 7.51 27.09 7.98
CA LEU A 38 6.78 28.15 8.71
C LEU A 38 7.20 28.19 10.18
N ALA A 39 7.37 27.05 10.82
CA ALA A 39 7.80 26.98 12.22
C ALA A 39 9.21 27.56 12.42
N ILE A 40 10.13 27.33 11.49
CA ILE A 40 11.47 27.93 11.52
C ILE A 40 11.39 29.45 11.38
N VAL A 41 10.53 29.94 10.47
CA VAL A 41 10.31 31.40 10.33
C VAL A 41 9.81 32.03 11.65
N LEU A 42 8.88 31.36 12.34
CA LEU A 42 8.39 31.84 13.65
C LEU A 42 9.48 31.85 14.72
N LEU A 43 10.36 30.83 14.73
CA LEU A 43 11.52 30.82 15.64
C LEU A 43 12.46 32.00 15.40
N VAL A 44 12.78 32.25 14.13
CA VAL A 44 13.66 33.40 13.75
C VAL A 44 12.99 34.74 14.05
N ALA A 45 11.65 34.82 13.93
CA ALA A 45 10.86 35.99 14.28
C ALA A 45 10.73 36.23 15.81
N GLY A 46 11.44 35.47 16.65
CA GLY A 46 11.43 35.64 18.10
C GLY A 46 10.19 35.07 18.79
N GLN A 47 9.50 34.13 18.15
CA GLN A 47 8.33 33.43 18.71
C GLN A 47 8.68 31.97 19.04
N PRO A 48 9.40 31.69 20.15
CA PRO A 48 9.94 30.36 20.42
C PRO A 48 8.86 29.31 20.71
N LEU A 49 7.79 29.69 21.40
CA LEU A 49 6.72 28.73 21.74
C LEU A 49 5.98 28.21 20.50
N PRO A 50 5.36 29.07 19.64
CA PRO A 50 4.66 28.57 18.46
C PRO A 50 5.62 27.92 17.45
N GLY A 51 6.84 28.42 17.34
CA GLY A 51 7.86 27.84 16.47
C GLY A 51 8.26 26.43 16.89
N SER A 52 8.53 26.19 18.17
CA SER A 52 8.87 24.86 18.69
C SER A 52 7.72 23.86 18.52
N PHE A 53 6.49 24.29 18.82
CA PHE A 53 5.29 23.47 18.59
C PHE A 53 5.10 23.13 17.11
N GLY A 54 5.34 24.11 16.24
CA GLY A 54 5.25 23.92 14.80
C GLY A 54 6.27 22.90 14.27
N VAL A 55 7.52 22.94 14.75
CA VAL A 55 8.55 21.96 14.39
C VAL A 55 8.14 20.55 14.84
N LEU A 56 7.67 20.40 16.10
CA LEU A 56 7.22 19.13 16.62
C LEU A 56 6.04 18.57 15.79
N ALA A 57 5.04 19.41 15.52
CA ALA A 57 3.89 19.04 14.70
C ALA A 57 4.30 18.63 13.27
N ALA A 58 5.23 19.35 12.66
CA ALA A 58 5.77 19.04 11.35
C ALA A 58 6.44 17.65 11.32
N MET A 59 7.26 17.34 12.32
CA MET A 59 7.90 16.01 12.45
C MET A 59 6.89 14.90 12.63
N VAL A 60 5.89 15.10 13.49
CA VAL A 60 4.81 14.11 13.71
C VAL A 60 4.04 13.87 12.42
N ILE A 61 3.62 14.92 11.72
CA ILE A 61 2.86 14.79 10.46
C ILE A 61 3.68 14.10 9.38
N ALA A 62 4.96 14.42 9.25
CA ALA A 62 5.83 13.77 8.28
C ALA A 62 6.07 12.29 8.59
N ALA A 63 6.15 11.92 9.88
CA ALA A 63 6.40 10.56 10.33
C ALA A 63 5.14 9.68 10.34
N LEU A 64 3.94 10.26 10.46
CA LEU A 64 2.68 9.54 10.59
C LEU A 64 2.48 8.42 9.55
N PRO A 65 2.68 8.64 8.24
CA PRO A 65 2.50 7.61 7.24
C PRO A 65 3.42 6.40 7.47
N MET A 66 4.67 6.67 7.82
CA MET A 66 5.66 5.62 8.04
C MET A 66 5.36 4.82 9.32
N VAL A 67 4.99 5.50 10.38
CA VAL A 67 4.62 4.89 11.67
C VAL A 67 3.34 4.08 11.51
N ALA A 68 2.34 4.59 10.80
CA ALA A 68 1.09 3.88 10.55
C ALA A 68 1.33 2.57 9.79
N VAL A 69 2.11 2.61 8.71
CA VAL A 69 2.48 1.41 7.93
C VAL A 69 3.23 0.42 8.80
N TRP A 70 4.22 0.88 9.57
CA TRP A 70 5.03 0.01 10.41
C TRP A 70 4.22 -0.68 11.52
N LEU A 71 3.32 0.06 12.19
CA LEU A 71 2.42 -0.49 13.22
C LEU A 71 1.44 -1.50 12.62
N GLN A 72 0.87 -1.17 11.46
CA GLN A 72 -0.07 -2.05 10.78
C GLN A 72 0.62 -3.32 10.29
N PHE A 73 1.82 -3.19 9.75
CA PHE A 73 2.64 -4.31 9.32
C PHE A 73 3.00 -5.24 10.49
N ARG A 74 3.43 -4.68 11.63
CA ARG A 74 3.74 -5.48 12.83
C ARG A 74 2.54 -6.22 13.44
N ARG A 75 1.33 -5.67 13.27
CA ARG A 75 0.10 -6.26 13.80
C ARG A 75 -0.54 -7.26 12.85
N ASN A 76 -0.06 -7.32 11.62
CA ASN A 76 -0.64 -8.19 10.60
C ASN A 76 0.12 -9.53 10.59
N PRO A 77 -0.52 -10.66 10.90
CA PRO A 77 0.12 -11.98 10.87
C PRO A 77 0.64 -12.34 9.48
N VAL A 78 0.01 -11.84 8.42
CA VAL A 78 0.45 -12.03 7.02
C VAL A 78 1.83 -11.40 6.76
N ALA A 79 2.19 -10.37 7.52
CA ALA A 79 3.47 -9.69 7.35
C ALA A 79 4.68 -10.49 7.84
N ALA A 80 4.47 -11.49 8.69
CA ALA A 80 5.53 -12.31 9.28
C ALA A 80 5.88 -13.56 8.45
N SER A 81 5.08 -13.89 7.44
CA SER A 81 5.18 -15.16 6.71
C SER A 81 5.14 -14.95 5.21
N THR A 82 5.85 -15.80 4.47
CA THR A 82 5.75 -15.85 3.01
C THR A 82 4.29 -16.09 2.59
N VAL A 83 3.82 -15.33 1.65
CA VAL A 83 2.46 -15.45 1.09
C VAL A 83 2.53 -16.21 -0.22
N THR A 84 1.62 -17.16 -0.37
CA THR A 84 1.31 -17.81 -1.65
C THR A 84 -0.06 -17.35 -2.11
N ALA A 85 -0.20 -17.03 -3.39
CA ALA A 85 -1.49 -16.72 -3.97
C ALA A 85 -1.76 -17.58 -5.19
N THR A 86 -2.99 -18.06 -5.28
CA THR A 86 -3.51 -18.74 -6.45
C THR A 86 -4.56 -17.87 -7.10
N VAL A 87 -4.35 -17.56 -8.36
CA VAL A 87 -5.24 -16.71 -9.14
C VAL A 87 -5.93 -17.55 -10.17
N ASP A 88 -7.24 -17.54 -10.17
CA ASP A 88 -8.06 -18.20 -11.18
C ASP A 88 -9.13 -17.24 -11.75
N ASP A 89 -9.90 -17.70 -12.73
CA ASP A 89 -10.93 -16.91 -13.39
C ASP A 89 -12.10 -16.51 -12.47
N ARG A 90 -12.17 -17.07 -11.24
CA ARG A 90 -13.26 -16.84 -10.28
C ARG A 90 -12.84 -16.06 -9.06
N SER A 91 -11.61 -16.25 -8.61
CA SER A 91 -11.15 -15.71 -7.34
C SER A 91 -9.63 -15.51 -7.29
N PHE A 92 -9.25 -14.66 -6.37
CA PHE A 92 -7.88 -14.45 -5.94
C PHE A 92 -7.75 -14.97 -4.50
N ARG A 93 -7.03 -16.06 -4.32
CA ARG A 93 -6.84 -16.71 -3.03
C ARG A 93 -5.42 -16.46 -2.54
N MET A 94 -5.30 -16.01 -1.31
CA MET A 94 -4.00 -15.85 -0.64
C MET A 94 -3.97 -16.69 0.62
N MET A 95 -2.82 -17.29 0.86
CA MET A 95 -2.55 -18.05 2.07
C MET A 95 -1.10 -17.82 2.51
N THR A 96 -0.89 -17.68 3.79
CA THR A 96 0.46 -17.73 4.36
C THR A 96 0.97 -19.16 4.36
N VAL A 97 2.27 -19.35 4.11
CA VAL A 97 2.89 -20.69 4.02
C VAL A 97 2.70 -21.49 5.31
N ASP A 98 2.66 -20.80 6.45
CA ASP A 98 2.39 -21.39 7.76
C ASP A 98 0.90 -21.66 8.05
N GLY A 99 0.00 -21.30 7.12
CA GLY A 99 -1.44 -21.49 7.26
C GLY A 99 -2.12 -20.61 8.28
N THR A 100 -1.44 -19.61 8.86
CA THR A 100 -1.99 -18.74 9.90
C THR A 100 -2.99 -17.73 9.38
N ALA A 101 -2.93 -17.40 8.10
CA ALA A 101 -3.88 -16.48 7.46
C ALA A 101 -4.29 -17.00 6.07
N TYR A 102 -5.59 -16.92 5.82
CA TYR A 102 -6.20 -17.27 4.54
C TYR A 102 -7.18 -16.19 4.11
N THR A 103 -7.16 -15.86 2.84
CA THR A 103 -8.10 -14.90 2.25
C THR A 103 -8.54 -15.42 0.89
N ASP A 104 -9.85 -15.48 0.68
CA ASP A 104 -10.47 -15.83 -0.61
C ASP A 104 -11.31 -14.64 -1.08
N LEU A 105 -10.88 -14.02 -2.16
CA LEU A 105 -11.48 -12.82 -2.72
C LEU A 105 -12.06 -13.13 -4.09
N ARG A 106 -13.38 -13.12 -4.20
CA ARG A 106 -14.04 -13.20 -5.49
C ARG A 106 -13.88 -11.89 -6.25
N TRP A 107 -13.67 -11.96 -7.56
CA TRP A 107 -13.58 -10.77 -8.40
C TRP A 107 -14.76 -9.83 -8.23
N SER A 108 -15.98 -10.38 -8.06
CA SER A 108 -17.20 -9.60 -7.83
C SER A 108 -17.25 -8.83 -6.49
N ALA A 109 -16.37 -9.16 -5.55
CA ALA A 109 -16.26 -8.46 -4.26
C ALA A 109 -15.17 -7.39 -4.26
N MET A 110 -14.48 -7.20 -5.38
CA MET A 110 -13.45 -6.19 -5.54
C MET A 110 -14.03 -4.93 -6.20
N ASP A 111 -13.64 -3.76 -5.69
CA ASP A 111 -14.06 -2.46 -6.22
C ASP A 111 -13.20 -1.98 -7.40
N GLY A 112 -12.06 -2.65 -7.63
CA GLY A 112 -11.12 -2.29 -8.67
C GLY A 112 -9.67 -2.48 -8.24
N TRP A 113 -8.77 -1.97 -9.05
CA TRP A 113 -7.34 -2.12 -8.84
C TRP A 113 -6.56 -0.88 -9.31
N VAL A 114 -5.34 -0.74 -8.79
CA VAL A 114 -4.39 0.31 -9.18
C VAL A 114 -3.07 -0.34 -9.51
N GLU A 115 -2.47 0.01 -10.63
CA GLU A 115 -1.11 -0.39 -10.95
C GLU A 115 -0.13 0.69 -10.49
N THR A 116 0.84 0.29 -9.69
CA THR A 116 1.97 1.13 -9.29
C THR A 116 3.22 0.73 -10.07
N ARG A 117 4.34 1.38 -9.81
CA ARG A 117 5.62 1.00 -10.42
C ARG A 117 6.07 -0.41 -9.98
N HIS A 118 5.69 -0.82 -8.79
CA HIS A 118 6.21 -2.02 -8.14
C HIS A 118 5.14 -3.03 -7.75
N ASN A 119 3.87 -2.62 -7.69
CA ASN A 119 2.79 -3.44 -7.17
C ASN A 119 1.51 -3.31 -7.99
N PHE A 120 0.72 -4.37 -7.99
CA PHE A 120 -0.71 -4.34 -8.29
C PHE A 120 -1.46 -4.25 -6.96
N VAL A 121 -2.28 -3.25 -6.78
CA VAL A 121 -3.03 -3.02 -5.55
C VAL A 121 -4.49 -3.33 -5.81
N LEU A 122 -4.96 -4.45 -5.28
CA LEU A 122 -6.37 -4.85 -5.35
C LEU A 122 -7.14 -4.18 -4.22
N ARG A 123 -8.33 -3.67 -4.51
CA ARG A 123 -9.21 -2.98 -3.57
C ARG A 123 -10.49 -3.77 -3.40
N THR A 124 -10.89 -3.97 -2.15
CA THR A 124 -12.18 -4.55 -1.81
C THR A 124 -13.08 -3.52 -1.15
N GLY A 125 -14.39 -3.80 -1.10
CA GLY A 125 -15.38 -2.94 -0.47
C GLY A 125 -14.96 -2.50 0.93
N GLY A 126 -14.62 -1.22 1.08
CA GLY A 126 -14.10 -0.63 2.29
C GLY A 126 -12.67 -0.12 2.19
N THR A 127 -11.86 -0.39 3.21
CA THR A 127 -10.48 0.13 3.33
C THR A 127 -9.40 -0.92 3.12
N SER A 128 -9.80 -2.15 2.76
CA SER A 128 -8.84 -3.25 2.62
C SER A 128 -8.10 -3.17 1.29
N LEU A 129 -6.77 -3.21 1.36
CA LEU A 129 -5.85 -3.18 0.24
C LEU A 129 -5.02 -4.46 0.24
N PHE A 130 -4.84 -5.04 -0.93
CA PHE A 130 -4.04 -6.23 -1.13
C PHE A 130 -2.94 -5.94 -2.16
N PRO A 131 -1.74 -5.57 -1.70
CA PRO A 131 -0.62 -5.34 -2.60
C PRO A 131 -0.05 -6.67 -3.08
N VAL A 132 0.00 -6.84 -4.39
CA VAL A 132 0.68 -7.95 -5.07
C VAL A 132 1.93 -7.37 -5.72
N PRO A 133 3.14 -7.63 -5.22
CA PRO A 133 4.34 -7.04 -5.76
C PRO A 133 4.73 -7.67 -7.09
N GLY A 134 5.26 -6.85 -8.00
CA GLY A 134 5.73 -7.33 -9.30
C GLY A 134 6.81 -8.42 -9.21
N ARG A 135 7.57 -8.45 -8.09
CA ARG A 135 8.55 -9.52 -7.81
C ARG A 135 7.92 -10.88 -7.46
N ALA A 136 6.61 -10.95 -7.25
CA ALA A 136 5.92 -12.23 -7.06
C ALA A 136 5.81 -13.03 -8.34
N PHE A 137 5.99 -12.39 -9.50
CA PHE A 137 5.93 -13.01 -10.82
C PHE A 137 7.33 -13.49 -11.22
N GLY A 138 7.45 -14.75 -11.60
CA GLY A 138 8.72 -15.34 -12.05
C GLY A 138 9.14 -14.85 -13.43
N GLU A 139 8.18 -14.63 -14.30
CA GLU A 139 8.39 -14.23 -15.69
C GLU A 139 7.54 -12.99 -16.04
N GLN A 140 8.03 -12.22 -17.03
CA GLN A 140 7.29 -11.05 -17.52
C GLN A 140 5.93 -11.45 -18.14
N GLY A 141 5.86 -12.63 -18.76
CA GLY A 141 4.63 -13.14 -19.34
C GLY A 141 3.52 -13.39 -18.30
N ASP A 142 3.87 -13.86 -17.10
CA ASP A 142 2.94 -14.04 -15.99
C ASP A 142 2.39 -12.71 -15.49
N LEU A 143 3.25 -11.69 -15.41
CA LEU A 143 2.87 -10.34 -15.01
C LEU A 143 1.91 -9.70 -16.02
N ASP A 144 2.17 -9.85 -17.31
CA ASP A 144 1.29 -9.34 -18.35
C ASP A 144 -0.02 -10.12 -18.40
N GLY A 145 0.02 -11.45 -18.25
CA GLY A 145 -1.18 -12.29 -18.13
C GLY A 145 -2.05 -11.92 -16.92
N PHE A 146 -1.43 -11.62 -15.78
CA PHE A 146 -2.16 -11.15 -14.60
C PHE A 146 -2.80 -9.78 -14.83
N ARG A 147 -2.09 -8.86 -15.48
CA ARG A 147 -2.64 -7.54 -15.85
C ARG A 147 -3.86 -7.67 -16.77
N ASP A 148 -3.78 -8.55 -17.76
CA ASP A 148 -4.90 -8.79 -18.69
C ASP A 148 -6.10 -9.45 -17.99
N LEU A 149 -5.84 -10.36 -17.05
CA LEU A 149 -6.87 -10.94 -16.19
C LEU A 149 -7.57 -9.86 -15.34
N LEU A 150 -6.80 -8.97 -14.71
CA LEU A 150 -7.38 -7.86 -13.94
C LEU A 150 -8.23 -6.94 -14.79
N ARG A 151 -7.79 -6.62 -16.01
CA ARG A 151 -8.59 -5.83 -16.95
C ARG A 151 -9.88 -6.53 -17.34
N ALA A 152 -9.82 -7.83 -17.60
CA ALA A 152 -10.99 -8.61 -17.98
C ALA A 152 -12.03 -8.71 -16.84
N GLN A 153 -11.56 -8.84 -15.58
CA GLN A 153 -12.44 -9.05 -14.42
C GLN A 153 -12.89 -7.75 -13.75
N LEU A 154 -12.02 -6.76 -13.67
CA LEU A 154 -12.23 -5.52 -12.89
C LEU A 154 -12.23 -4.25 -13.75
N GLY A 155 -11.98 -4.36 -15.06
CA GLY A 155 -11.86 -3.22 -15.95
C GLY A 155 -10.50 -2.53 -15.86
N GLU A 156 -10.43 -1.32 -16.42
CA GLU A 156 -9.18 -0.55 -16.45
C GLU A 156 -8.73 -0.13 -15.05
N PRO A 157 -7.40 -0.04 -14.81
CA PRO A 157 -6.88 0.40 -13.52
C PRO A 157 -7.34 1.82 -13.19
N ALA A 158 -7.66 2.07 -11.93
CA ALA A 158 -8.00 3.41 -11.48
C ALA A 158 -6.80 4.35 -11.70
N ARG A 159 -7.07 5.54 -12.25
CA ARG A 159 -6.04 6.57 -12.46
C ARG A 159 -5.54 7.08 -11.11
N ARG A 160 -4.24 7.32 -11.00
CA ARG A 160 -3.57 7.90 -9.83
C ARG A 160 -3.89 9.38 -9.65
#